data_a29475a5e69d99487267e6b546c529c7
#
_entry.id   a29475a5e69d99487267e6b546c529c7
#
_cell.length_a   1.000
_cell.length_b   1.000
_cell.length_c   1.000
_cell.angle_alpha   90.00
_cell.angle_beta   90.00
_cell.angle_gamma   90.00
#
_symmetry.space_group_name_H-M   'P 1'
#
loop_
_entity.id
_entity.type
_entity.pdbx_description
1 polymer ?
#
loop_
_entity_poly.entity_id
_entity_poly.type
_entity_poly.pdbx_seq_one_letter_code
_entity_poly.pdbx_strand_id
1 'polypeptide(L)'
;MKRTSWLWLVPTLALVSGCNTALDRARSTASVTVEPQAKSDLWGAVATAEDRDRINRLGLAWQEALTVAKPKHAKEINSEGLLLKPRSGLSRPEPTPGSYNCRMISVGKTEPKAPVFEKFKPFFCYVLTDDAGVLTIVKQTGSRRPAGRLWEDDDPNRLIFLGSLALGDEKEPLAYGEDPARDTAGIFERIAPFKWRLVIPWPRSGAKLELFELTPVADQPEG
;
A
#
# COMPACT_ATOMS: atom_id res chain seq x y z
N MET A 1 -31.74 -108.88 13.40
CA MET A 1 -30.38 -108.56 13.84
C MET A 1 -29.80 -107.53 12.92
N LYS A 2 -29.94 -106.27 13.26
CA LYS A 2 -29.51 -105.13 12.38
C LYS A 2 -28.81 -104.10 13.26
N ARG A 3 -27.55 -103.87 12.99
CA ARG A 3 -26.73 -102.80 13.63
C ARG A 3 -26.83 -101.56 12.82
N THR A 4 -27.29 -100.54 13.45
CA THR A 4 -27.35 -99.18 12.94
C THR A 4 -26.11 -98.43 13.34
N SER A 5 -25.34 -97.96 12.32
CA SER A 5 -24.19 -97.06 12.48
C SER A 5 -24.66 -95.58 12.49
N TRP A 6 -24.26 -94.86 13.47
CA TRP A 6 -24.52 -93.42 13.60
C TRP A 6 -23.28 -92.61 13.09
N LEU A 7 -23.46 -91.91 12.04
CA LEU A 7 -22.46 -90.92 11.56
C LEU A 7 -22.68 -89.59 12.23
N TRP A 8 -21.63 -89.10 12.89
CA TRP A 8 -21.57 -87.79 13.44
C TRP A 8 -21.09 -86.83 12.37
N LEU A 9 -21.91 -85.83 12.00
CA LEU A 9 -21.54 -84.63 11.20
C LEU A 9 -21.00 -83.53 12.13
N VAL A 10 -19.74 -83.17 11.92
CA VAL A 10 -19.11 -82.03 12.59
C VAL A 10 -19.27 -80.81 11.66
N PRO A 11 -19.87 -79.69 12.09
CA PRO A 11 -19.88 -78.51 11.30
C PRO A 11 -18.55 -77.76 11.44
N THR A 12 -17.84 -77.55 10.34
CA THR A 12 -16.68 -76.68 10.25
C THR A 12 -17.13 -75.23 10.25
N LEU A 13 -16.78 -74.52 11.33
CA LEU A 13 -16.99 -73.05 11.45
C LEU A 13 -15.87 -72.33 10.69
N ALA A 14 -16.20 -71.78 9.54
CA ALA A 14 -15.29 -70.94 8.78
C ALA A 14 -15.21 -69.54 9.43
N LEU A 15 -14.05 -69.25 10.03
CA LEU A 15 -13.72 -67.89 10.49
C LEU A 15 -13.37 -67.01 9.24
N VAL A 16 -14.30 -66.16 8.90
CA VAL A 16 -14.04 -65.09 7.91
C VAL A 16 -13.41 -63.91 8.69
N SER A 17 -12.07 -63.86 8.71
CA SER A 17 -11.34 -62.69 9.16
C SER A 17 -11.46 -61.59 8.13
N GLY A 18 -12.39 -60.66 8.33
CA GLY A 18 -12.53 -59.47 7.47
C GLY A 18 -11.35 -58.55 7.65
N CYS A 19 -10.53 -58.41 6.62
CA CYS A 19 -9.57 -57.33 6.45
C CYS A 19 -10.33 -56.00 6.21
N ASN A 20 -10.67 -55.28 7.29
CA ASN A 20 -11.24 -53.94 7.21
C ASN A 20 -10.23 -52.82 7.52
N THR A 21 -8.94 -53.06 7.34
CA THR A 21 -7.89 -52.09 7.66
C THR A 21 -7.30 -51.33 6.48
N ALA A 22 -7.82 -51.54 5.26
CA ALA A 22 -7.25 -50.89 4.05
C ALA A 22 -8.05 -49.65 3.55
N LEU A 23 -9.25 -49.39 4.06
CA LEU A 23 -10.08 -48.29 3.59
C LEU A 23 -10.05 -47.03 4.45
N ASP A 24 -9.53 -47.08 5.67
CA ASP A 24 -9.42 -45.91 6.56
C ASP A 24 -8.15 -45.07 6.36
N ARG A 25 -7.23 -45.53 5.49
CA ARG A 25 -5.97 -44.80 5.24
C ARG A 25 -6.01 -43.84 4.05
N ALA A 26 -7.12 -43.73 3.36
CA ALA A 26 -7.26 -42.92 2.15
C ALA A 26 -8.03 -41.59 2.38
N ARG A 27 -8.36 -41.26 3.61
CA ARG A 27 -8.89 -39.92 3.97
C ARG A 27 -7.85 -39.09 4.70
N SER A 28 -6.64 -39.02 4.16
CA SER A 28 -5.81 -37.86 4.41
C SER A 28 -6.42 -36.74 3.59
N THR A 29 -7.34 -35.99 4.20
CA THR A 29 -7.74 -34.70 3.68
C THR A 29 -6.49 -33.86 3.67
N ALA A 30 -5.84 -33.71 2.52
CA ALA A 30 -4.84 -32.70 2.30
C ALA A 30 -5.54 -31.36 2.56
N SER A 31 -5.34 -30.80 3.75
CA SER A 31 -5.76 -29.42 4.03
C SER A 31 -4.86 -28.55 3.15
N VAL A 32 -5.40 -28.04 2.05
CA VAL A 32 -4.75 -27.00 1.28
C VAL A 32 -4.79 -25.75 2.17
N THR A 33 -3.68 -25.49 2.84
CA THR A 33 -3.50 -24.20 3.53
C THR A 33 -3.25 -23.19 2.43
N VAL A 34 -4.28 -22.45 2.05
CA VAL A 34 -4.13 -21.28 1.16
C VAL A 34 -3.41 -20.23 2.00
N GLU A 35 -2.14 -20.00 1.69
CA GLU A 35 -1.40 -18.87 2.28
C GLU A 35 -2.06 -17.56 1.83
N PRO A 36 -2.38 -16.64 2.75
CA PRO A 36 -2.96 -15.35 2.37
C PRO A 36 -2.02 -14.63 1.40
N GLN A 37 -2.57 -14.07 0.34
CA GLN A 37 -1.80 -13.27 -0.61
C GLN A 37 -1.16 -12.08 0.11
N ALA A 38 0.13 -11.83 -0.11
CA ALA A 38 0.82 -10.68 0.44
C ALA A 38 0.18 -9.38 -0.08
N LYS A 39 0.03 -8.39 0.80
CA LYS A 39 -0.56 -7.10 0.42
C LYS A 39 0.27 -6.39 -0.63
N SER A 40 1.59 -6.54 -0.56
CA SER A 40 2.52 -6.02 -1.56
C SER A 40 2.31 -6.60 -2.96
N ASP A 41 1.76 -7.80 -3.09
CA ASP A 41 1.45 -8.39 -4.39
C ASP A 41 0.30 -7.65 -5.08
N LEU A 42 -0.65 -7.12 -4.32
CA LEU A 42 -1.82 -6.42 -4.88
C LEU A 42 -1.40 -5.13 -5.59
N TRP A 43 -0.70 -4.23 -4.91
CA TRP A 43 -0.22 -3.00 -5.55
C TRP A 43 0.91 -3.29 -6.55
N GLY A 44 1.74 -4.28 -6.26
CA GLY A 44 2.83 -4.72 -7.14
C GLY A 44 2.35 -5.24 -8.50
N ALA A 45 1.15 -5.84 -8.57
CA ALA A 45 0.55 -6.26 -9.84
C ALA A 45 0.05 -5.06 -10.68
N VAL A 46 -0.29 -3.93 -10.04
CA VAL A 46 -0.78 -2.73 -10.70
C VAL A 46 0.36 -1.77 -11.06
N ALA A 47 1.34 -1.63 -10.17
CA ALA A 47 2.44 -0.69 -10.34
C ALA A 47 3.36 -1.07 -11.50
N THR A 48 3.82 -0.07 -12.27
CA THR A 48 4.87 -0.26 -13.27
C THR A 48 6.18 -0.74 -12.63
N ALA A 49 7.06 -1.36 -13.40
CA ALA A 49 8.38 -1.76 -12.91
C ALA A 49 9.19 -0.55 -12.41
N GLU A 50 9.07 0.60 -13.09
CA GLU A 50 9.73 1.85 -12.72
C GLU A 50 9.21 2.38 -11.37
N ASP A 51 7.91 2.37 -11.15
CA ASP A 51 7.32 2.86 -9.90
C ASP A 51 7.59 1.93 -8.73
N ARG A 52 7.60 0.60 -8.95
CA ARG A 52 8.06 -0.36 -7.93
C ARG A 52 9.51 -0.09 -7.51
N ASP A 53 10.39 0.18 -8.49
CA ASP A 53 11.78 0.52 -8.22
C ASP A 53 11.90 1.84 -7.42
N ARG A 54 11.14 2.88 -7.79
CA ARG A 54 11.08 4.15 -7.04
C ARG A 54 10.65 3.95 -5.59
N ILE A 55 9.58 3.18 -5.36
CA ILE A 55 9.06 2.86 -4.02
C ILE A 55 10.13 2.11 -3.20
N ASN A 56 10.74 1.09 -3.78
CA ASN A 56 11.77 0.28 -3.11
C ASN A 56 13.04 1.10 -2.78
N ARG A 57 13.36 2.11 -3.57
CA ARG A 57 14.52 2.99 -3.37
C ARG A 57 14.20 4.29 -2.63
N LEU A 58 13.04 4.40 -1.96
CA LEU A 58 12.68 5.61 -1.20
C LEU A 58 13.79 6.08 -0.26
N GLY A 59 14.49 5.14 0.42
CA GLY A 59 15.59 5.48 1.31
C GLY A 59 16.73 6.23 0.61
N LEU A 60 17.03 5.85 -0.63
CA LEU A 60 18.00 6.54 -1.48
C LEU A 60 17.52 7.94 -1.87
N ALA A 61 16.25 8.08 -2.27
CA ALA A 61 15.67 9.38 -2.59
C ALA A 61 15.76 10.37 -1.42
N TRP A 62 15.46 9.91 -0.20
CA TRP A 62 15.64 10.69 1.02
C TRP A 62 17.10 11.12 1.24
N GLN A 63 18.04 10.18 1.11
CA GLN A 63 19.45 10.47 1.25
C GLN A 63 19.92 11.52 0.25
N GLU A 64 19.60 11.34 -1.03
CA GLU A 64 19.98 12.27 -2.10
C GLU A 64 19.36 13.65 -1.88
N ALA A 65 18.06 13.73 -1.57
CA ALA A 65 17.36 15.00 -1.35
C ALA A 65 17.97 15.79 -0.21
N LEU A 66 18.17 15.14 0.95
CA LEU A 66 18.71 15.80 2.13
C LEU A 66 20.18 16.16 1.99
N THR A 67 20.98 15.37 1.27
CA THR A 67 22.39 15.69 1.01
C THR A 67 22.53 16.96 0.18
N VAL A 68 21.65 17.15 -0.82
CA VAL A 68 21.66 18.35 -1.65
C VAL A 68 21.08 19.57 -0.91
N ALA A 69 20.04 19.39 -0.09
CA ALA A 69 19.32 20.50 0.53
C ALA A 69 19.96 21.01 1.83
N LYS A 70 20.46 20.14 2.70
CA LYS A 70 20.99 20.50 4.03
C LYS A 70 22.07 21.58 4.03
N PRO A 71 23.03 21.63 3.09
CA PRO A 71 24.09 22.64 3.15
C PRO A 71 23.59 24.08 3.15
N LYS A 72 22.41 24.34 2.55
CA LYS A 72 21.83 25.69 2.47
C LYS A 72 20.53 25.86 3.24
N HIS A 73 19.81 24.78 3.55
CA HIS A 73 18.45 24.78 4.07
C HIS A 73 18.30 23.97 5.36
N ALA A 74 19.38 23.74 6.12
CA ALA A 74 19.34 22.93 7.35
C ALA A 74 18.32 23.47 8.39
N LYS A 75 18.25 24.78 8.55
CA LYS A 75 17.33 25.42 9.51
C LYS A 75 15.87 25.18 9.11
N GLU A 76 15.54 25.39 7.85
CA GLU A 76 14.19 25.19 7.30
C GLU A 76 13.80 23.71 7.38
N ILE A 77 14.70 22.80 7.01
CA ILE A 77 14.47 21.34 7.07
C ILE A 77 14.20 20.91 8.53
N ASN A 78 14.99 21.39 9.48
CA ASN A 78 14.81 21.06 10.89
C ASN A 78 13.49 21.62 11.45
N SER A 79 13.04 22.77 10.97
CA SER A 79 11.76 23.36 11.39
C SER A 79 10.54 22.57 10.92
N GLU A 80 10.66 21.74 9.89
CA GLU A 80 9.58 20.87 9.42
C GLU A 80 9.39 19.60 10.30
N GLY A 81 10.33 19.30 11.18
CA GLY A 81 10.20 18.23 12.16
C GLY A 81 9.98 16.85 11.51
N LEU A 82 8.92 16.16 11.92
CA LEU A 82 8.61 14.80 11.44
C LEU A 82 8.28 14.74 9.94
N LEU A 83 7.80 15.83 9.35
CA LEU A 83 7.49 15.87 7.92
C LEU A 83 8.73 15.55 7.08
N LEU A 84 9.89 16.11 7.44
CA LEU A 84 11.15 15.91 6.72
C LEU A 84 12.11 14.93 7.42
N LYS A 85 11.62 14.13 8.36
CA LYS A 85 12.39 13.07 9.01
C LYS A 85 12.09 11.73 8.35
N PRO A 86 13.07 11.05 7.73
CA PRO A 86 12.89 9.71 7.19
C PRO A 86 12.44 8.70 8.26
N ARG A 87 11.71 7.66 7.87
CA ARG A 87 11.27 6.56 8.75
C ARG A 87 10.49 7.04 9.97
N SER A 88 9.58 8.00 9.79
CA SER A 88 8.69 8.49 10.85
C SER A 88 7.29 7.89 10.77
N GLY A 89 7.06 6.92 9.88
CA GLY A 89 5.79 6.21 9.76
C GLY A 89 5.40 5.51 11.05
N LEU A 90 4.13 5.65 11.43
CA LEU A 90 3.50 5.00 12.58
C LEU A 90 2.52 3.94 12.07
N SER A 91 2.27 2.93 12.91
CA SER A 91 1.23 1.93 12.62
C SER A 91 -0.16 2.58 12.46
N ARG A 92 -1.04 1.89 11.72
CA ARG A 92 -2.35 2.41 11.29
C ARG A 92 -2.17 3.67 10.45
N PRO A 93 -1.62 3.52 9.24
CA PRO A 93 -1.36 4.64 8.34
C PRO A 93 -2.63 5.18 7.69
N GLU A 94 -3.76 4.48 7.78
CA GLU A 94 -5.01 4.83 7.09
C GLU A 94 -5.54 6.18 7.60
N PRO A 95 -5.78 7.14 6.69
CA PRO A 95 -6.46 8.39 7.03
C PRO A 95 -7.97 8.17 7.07
N THR A 96 -8.67 8.94 7.89
CA THR A 96 -10.13 8.98 7.85
C THR A 96 -10.60 9.71 6.59
N PRO A 97 -11.60 9.22 5.86
CA PRO A 97 -12.22 9.99 4.78
C PRO A 97 -12.69 11.37 5.23
N GLY A 98 -12.50 12.39 4.40
CA GLY A 98 -12.87 13.75 4.72
C GLY A 98 -11.97 14.82 4.09
N SER A 99 -12.12 16.05 4.56
CA SER A 99 -11.38 17.23 4.10
C SER A 99 -10.12 17.45 4.92
N TYR A 100 -9.05 17.85 4.24
CA TYR A 100 -7.73 18.07 4.83
C TYR A 100 -7.14 19.41 4.40
N ASN A 101 -6.52 20.10 5.37
CA ASN A 101 -5.57 21.16 5.08
C ASN A 101 -4.26 20.51 4.64
N CYS A 102 -3.82 20.84 3.43
CA CYS A 102 -2.65 20.25 2.82
C CYS A 102 -1.61 21.32 2.48
N ARG A 103 -0.34 20.93 2.53
CA ARG A 103 0.76 21.72 1.98
C ARG A 103 1.80 20.82 1.35
N MET A 104 2.55 21.34 0.41
CA MET A 104 3.60 20.60 -0.29
C MET A 104 4.97 21.24 -0.04
N ILE A 105 5.98 20.40 0.08
CA ILE A 105 7.39 20.78 0.12
C ILE A 105 8.13 19.95 -0.94
N SER A 106 8.96 20.62 -1.72
CA SER A 106 9.89 20.02 -2.67
C SER A 106 11.30 20.06 -2.10
N VAL A 107 12.03 18.94 -2.14
CA VAL A 107 13.37 18.79 -1.55
C VAL A 107 14.33 18.11 -2.51
N GLY A 108 15.53 18.67 -2.63
CA GLY A 108 16.54 18.23 -3.58
C GLY A 108 16.15 18.55 -5.01
N LYS A 109 17.06 18.34 -5.93
CA LYS A 109 16.82 18.57 -7.35
C LYS A 109 17.48 17.51 -8.21
N THR A 110 16.85 17.19 -9.31
CA THR A 110 17.41 16.34 -10.38
C THR A 110 17.93 17.19 -11.54
N GLU A 111 17.31 18.38 -11.75
CA GLU A 111 17.65 19.30 -12.82
C GLU A 111 18.42 20.52 -12.28
N PRO A 112 19.39 21.06 -13.04
CA PRO A 112 20.21 22.19 -12.59
C PRO A 112 19.42 23.43 -12.19
N LYS A 113 18.32 23.73 -12.89
CA LYS A 113 17.49 24.93 -12.70
C LYS A 113 16.39 24.75 -11.64
N ALA A 114 16.08 23.53 -11.21
CA ALA A 114 15.08 23.27 -10.19
C ALA A 114 15.54 23.83 -8.83
N PRO A 115 14.61 24.35 -8.00
CA PRO A 115 14.92 24.79 -6.65
C PRO A 115 15.37 23.59 -5.79
N VAL A 116 16.30 23.84 -4.87
CA VAL A 116 16.80 22.80 -3.97
C VAL A 116 15.84 22.53 -2.81
N PHE A 117 15.09 23.55 -2.41
CA PHE A 117 14.09 23.50 -1.35
C PHE A 117 13.02 24.53 -1.62
N GLU A 118 11.75 24.11 -1.64
CA GLU A 118 10.64 24.98 -1.94
C GLU A 118 9.41 24.59 -1.11
N LYS A 119 8.75 25.58 -0.52
CA LYS A 119 7.47 25.43 0.18
C LYS A 119 6.37 26.05 -0.65
N PHE A 120 5.31 25.30 -0.89
CA PHE A 120 4.17 25.80 -1.66
C PHE A 120 3.07 26.34 -0.73
N LYS A 121 2.23 27.20 -1.27
CA LYS A 121 1.06 27.71 -0.53
C LYS A 121 0.15 26.55 -0.12
N PRO A 122 -0.44 26.61 1.10
CA PRO A 122 -1.43 25.61 1.51
C PRO A 122 -2.62 25.52 0.55
N PHE A 123 -3.23 24.35 0.49
CA PHE A 123 -4.38 24.04 -0.35
C PHE A 123 -5.26 23.00 0.36
N PHE A 124 -6.44 22.73 -0.18
CA PHE A 124 -7.29 21.66 0.29
C PHE A 124 -7.05 20.37 -0.51
N CYS A 125 -7.07 19.25 0.19
CA CYS A 125 -7.17 17.93 -0.39
C CYS A 125 -8.24 17.10 0.34
N TYR A 126 -8.66 16.03 -0.31
CA TYR A 126 -9.70 15.15 0.17
C TYR A 126 -9.18 13.73 0.21
N VAL A 127 -9.57 13.02 1.24
CA VAL A 127 -9.49 11.57 1.31
C VAL A 127 -10.90 11.06 1.09
N LEU A 128 -11.09 10.26 0.08
CA LEU A 128 -12.38 9.68 -0.32
C LEU A 128 -12.30 8.16 -0.23
N THR A 129 -13.45 7.52 -0.14
CA THR A 129 -13.57 6.08 -0.27
C THR A 129 -14.32 5.79 -1.56
N ASP A 130 -13.77 4.94 -2.41
CA ASP A 130 -14.48 4.49 -3.61
C ASP A 130 -15.51 3.39 -3.27
N ASP A 131 -16.30 2.98 -4.28
CA ASP A 131 -17.36 1.96 -4.12
C ASP A 131 -16.80 0.59 -3.66
N ALA A 132 -15.53 0.33 -3.85
CA ALA A 132 -14.84 -0.87 -3.37
C ALA A 132 -14.26 -0.72 -1.96
N GLY A 133 -14.46 0.42 -1.30
CA GLY A 133 -13.92 0.71 0.04
C GLY A 133 -12.44 1.13 0.03
N VAL A 134 -11.86 1.40 -1.15
CA VAL A 134 -10.45 1.80 -1.27
C VAL A 134 -10.31 3.29 -1.06
N LEU A 135 -9.36 3.67 -0.21
CA LEU A 135 -9.05 5.08 0.05
C LEU A 135 -8.35 5.72 -1.15
N THR A 136 -8.79 6.93 -1.50
CA THR A 136 -8.18 7.77 -2.53
C THR A 136 -7.83 9.13 -1.97
N ILE A 137 -6.75 9.73 -2.48
CA ILE A 137 -6.38 11.11 -2.19
C ILE A 137 -6.55 11.93 -3.44
N VAL A 138 -7.15 13.11 -3.29
CA VAL A 138 -7.35 14.06 -4.39
C VAL A 138 -6.92 15.46 -3.95
N LYS A 139 -5.94 16.04 -4.64
CA LYS A 139 -5.63 17.46 -4.51
C LYS A 139 -6.56 18.26 -5.41
N GLN A 140 -7.32 19.20 -4.83
CA GLN A 140 -8.37 19.90 -5.58
C GLN A 140 -7.93 21.15 -6.33
N THR A 141 -6.89 21.83 -5.88
CA THR A 141 -6.53 23.14 -6.43
C THR A 141 -5.09 23.19 -6.94
N GLY A 142 -4.85 24.09 -7.87
CA GLY A 142 -3.55 24.28 -8.51
C GLY A 142 -3.44 23.57 -9.87
N SER A 143 -2.39 23.87 -10.61
CA SER A 143 -2.19 23.38 -11.99
C SER A 143 -1.70 21.93 -12.09
N ARG A 144 -1.20 21.36 -11.00
CA ARG A 144 -0.73 19.96 -10.91
C ARG A 144 -1.37 19.32 -9.69
N ARG A 145 -2.31 18.44 -9.93
CA ARG A 145 -3.14 17.85 -8.88
C ARG A 145 -2.98 16.33 -8.86
N PRO A 146 -2.11 15.77 -7.99
CA PRO A 146 -2.06 14.33 -7.83
C PRO A 146 -3.37 13.81 -7.24
N ALA A 147 -3.86 12.72 -7.82
CA ALA A 147 -4.97 11.95 -7.29
C ALA A 147 -4.69 10.47 -7.51
N GLY A 148 -5.05 9.63 -6.57
CA GLY A 148 -4.79 8.20 -6.68
C GLY A 148 -5.23 7.41 -5.46
N ARG A 149 -5.12 6.09 -5.60
CA ARG A 149 -5.49 5.11 -4.60
C ARG A 149 -4.37 4.87 -3.59
N LEU A 150 -4.78 4.58 -2.35
CA LEU A 150 -3.92 4.11 -1.27
C LEU A 150 -4.07 2.59 -1.13
N TRP A 151 -3.03 1.87 -1.42
CA TRP A 151 -2.97 0.42 -1.34
C TRP A 151 -2.33 -0.01 -0.04
N GLU A 152 -2.85 -1.06 0.57
CA GLU A 152 -2.20 -1.69 1.71
C GLU A 152 -0.83 -2.28 1.32
N ASP A 153 0.09 -2.31 2.28
CA ASP A 153 1.42 -2.90 2.13
C ASP A 153 1.71 -3.89 3.27
N ASP A 154 2.71 -4.73 3.08
CA ASP A 154 3.15 -5.66 4.14
C ASP A 154 3.82 -4.93 5.31
N ASP A 155 4.36 -3.72 5.09
CA ASP A 155 4.80 -2.83 6.15
C ASP A 155 3.59 -2.12 6.78
N PRO A 156 3.25 -2.41 8.07
CA PRO A 156 2.07 -1.86 8.74
C PRO A 156 2.15 -0.35 9.01
N ASN A 157 3.26 0.30 8.69
CA ASN A 157 3.48 1.73 8.95
C ASN A 157 3.24 2.60 7.71
N ARG A 158 2.84 2.00 6.59
CA ARG A 158 2.66 2.72 5.33
C ARG A 158 1.56 2.15 4.44
N LEU A 159 1.08 2.99 3.55
CA LEU A 159 0.30 2.62 2.37
C LEU A 159 1.08 3.02 1.12
N ILE A 160 0.80 2.35 0.01
CA ILE A 160 1.38 2.70 -1.29
C ILE A 160 0.38 3.56 -2.06
N PHE A 161 0.83 4.71 -2.51
CA PHE A 161 0.07 5.59 -3.37
C PHE A 161 0.39 5.30 -4.84
N LEU A 162 -0.63 4.98 -5.63
CA LEU A 162 -0.55 4.88 -7.08
C LEU A 162 -1.63 5.80 -7.66
N GLY A 163 -1.22 6.76 -8.47
CA GLY A 163 -2.13 7.75 -9.01
C GLY A 163 -1.59 8.45 -10.25
N SER A 164 -2.27 9.48 -10.68
CA SER A 164 -1.94 10.29 -11.83
C SER A 164 -2.01 11.78 -11.50
N LEU A 165 -1.42 12.61 -12.35
CA LEU A 165 -1.49 14.07 -12.26
C LEU A 165 -2.59 14.60 -13.15
N ALA A 166 -3.64 15.20 -12.56
CA ALA A 166 -4.54 16.07 -13.32
C ALA A 166 -3.84 17.40 -13.58
N LEU A 167 -3.94 17.90 -14.80
CA LEU A 167 -3.26 19.09 -15.30
C LEU A 167 -4.27 20.19 -15.64
N GLY A 168 -3.86 21.43 -15.46
CA GLY A 168 -4.66 22.61 -15.87
C GLY A 168 -6.06 22.60 -15.24
N ASP A 169 -7.09 22.65 -16.08
CA ASP A 169 -8.51 22.71 -15.76
C ASP A 169 -9.25 21.35 -15.85
N GLU A 170 -8.52 20.26 -16.02
CA GLU A 170 -9.11 18.90 -16.01
C GLU A 170 -9.93 18.70 -14.73
N LYS A 171 -11.19 18.28 -14.89
CA LYS A 171 -12.09 18.07 -13.76
C LYS A 171 -11.78 16.78 -12.99
N GLU A 172 -11.38 15.74 -13.71
CA GLU A 172 -11.07 14.42 -13.17
C GLU A 172 -9.67 14.00 -13.58
N PRO A 173 -8.88 13.45 -12.65
CA PRO A 173 -7.60 12.86 -12.98
C PRO A 173 -7.80 11.56 -13.76
N LEU A 174 -6.86 11.24 -14.64
CA LEU A 174 -6.78 9.92 -15.26
C LEU A 174 -6.51 8.85 -14.18
N ALA A 175 -6.96 7.63 -14.42
CA ALA A 175 -6.54 6.53 -13.58
C ALA A 175 -5.06 6.21 -13.77
N TYR A 176 -4.42 5.64 -12.74
CA TYR A 176 -3.05 5.15 -12.85
C TYR A 176 -2.93 4.11 -13.97
N GLY A 177 -1.95 4.27 -14.82
CA GLY A 177 -1.70 3.40 -15.99
C GLY A 177 -2.34 3.87 -17.29
N GLU A 178 -3.26 4.84 -17.28
CA GLU A 178 -3.87 5.38 -18.51
C GLU A 178 -2.91 6.28 -19.30
N ASP A 179 -2.11 7.07 -18.60
CA ASP A 179 -1.07 7.91 -19.19
C ASP A 179 0.23 7.79 -18.39
N PRO A 180 1.18 6.95 -18.83
CA PRO A 180 2.46 6.78 -18.13
C PRO A 180 3.25 8.06 -17.93
N ALA A 181 3.01 9.11 -18.75
CA ALA A 181 3.66 10.40 -18.57
C ALA A 181 3.12 11.18 -17.36
N ARG A 182 1.95 10.82 -16.85
CA ARG A 182 1.29 11.43 -15.70
C ARG A 182 1.29 10.56 -14.47
N ASP A 183 1.62 9.27 -14.62
CA ASP A 183 1.65 8.34 -13.50
C ASP A 183 2.61 8.83 -12.41
N THR A 184 2.19 8.65 -11.18
CA THR A 184 2.94 9.02 -10.00
C THR A 184 2.73 7.99 -8.90
N ALA A 185 3.81 7.59 -8.25
CA ALA A 185 3.80 6.63 -7.17
C ALA A 185 4.51 7.21 -5.94
N GLY A 186 4.06 6.81 -4.76
CA GLY A 186 4.62 7.31 -3.51
C GLY A 186 4.28 6.44 -2.33
N ILE A 187 4.73 6.89 -1.17
CA ILE A 187 4.47 6.22 0.10
C ILE A 187 3.68 7.17 0.99
N PHE A 188 2.58 6.67 1.53
CA PHE A 188 1.73 7.40 2.44
C PHE A 188 1.90 6.87 3.86
N GLU A 189 2.14 7.76 4.82
CA GLU A 189 2.47 7.42 6.21
C GLU A 189 1.72 8.33 7.17
N ARG A 190 1.28 7.78 8.30
CA ARG A 190 0.89 8.57 9.46
C ARG A 190 2.16 8.91 10.26
N ILE A 191 2.46 10.20 10.48
CA ILE A 191 3.69 10.65 11.15
C ILE A 191 3.45 11.22 12.55
N ALA A 192 2.19 11.52 12.90
CA ALA A 192 1.77 11.92 14.24
C ALA A 192 0.26 11.70 14.39
N PRO A 193 -0.35 11.86 15.59
CA PRO A 193 -1.78 11.94 15.72
C PRO A 193 -2.36 13.00 14.79
N PHE A 194 -3.36 12.64 13.99
CA PHE A 194 -4.02 13.53 13.02
C PHE A 194 -3.07 14.22 12.03
N LYS A 195 -1.95 13.56 11.69
CA LYS A 195 -1.00 14.08 10.73
C LYS A 195 -0.43 12.98 9.86
N TRP A 196 -0.58 13.16 8.56
CA TRP A 196 -0.07 12.24 7.54
C TRP A 196 0.86 12.94 6.58
N ARG A 197 1.64 12.14 5.86
CA ARG A 197 2.41 12.62 4.72
C ARG A 197 2.32 11.63 3.56
N LEU A 198 2.29 12.18 2.34
CA LEU A 198 2.58 11.45 1.11
C LEU A 198 3.98 11.86 0.66
N VAL A 199 4.85 10.90 0.39
CA VAL A 199 6.20 11.09 -0.12
C VAL A 199 6.29 10.53 -1.53
N ILE A 200 6.55 11.37 -2.51
CA ILE A 200 6.74 10.98 -3.92
C ILE A 200 8.23 11.08 -4.24
N PRO A 201 8.93 9.94 -4.43
CA PRO A 201 10.34 9.93 -4.80
C PRO A 201 10.50 10.22 -6.30
N TRP A 202 11.51 11.01 -6.62
CA TRP A 202 11.88 11.43 -7.98
C TRP A 202 10.66 11.84 -8.83
N PRO A 203 9.87 12.84 -8.36
CA PRO A 203 8.73 13.31 -9.11
C PRO A 203 9.15 13.95 -10.42
N ARG A 204 8.21 14.04 -11.37
CA ARG A 204 8.47 14.68 -12.69
C ARG A 204 8.66 16.20 -12.62
N SER A 205 8.61 16.80 -11.44
CA SER A 205 8.84 18.23 -11.20
C SER A 205 10.32 18.63 -11.25
N GLY A 206 11.24 17.67 -11.29
CA GLY A 206 12.68 17.92 -11.18
C GLY A 206 13.21 18.00 -9.75
N ALA A 207 12.38 17.64 -8.75
CA ALA A 207 12.81 17.44 -7.36
C ALA A 207 13.34 16.03 -7.14
N LYS A 208 14.01 15.80 -6.00
CA LYS A 208 14.34 14.46 -5.52
C LYS A 208 13.18 13.86 -4.71
N LEU A 209 12.47 14.71 -3.95
CA LEU A 209 11.27 14.37 -3.20
C LEU A 209 10.24 15.47 -3.31
N GLU A 210 8.98 15.11 -3.45
CA GLU A 210 7.83 15.93 -3.10
C GLU A 210 7.13 15.33 -1.89
N LEU A 211 6.84 16.14 -0.90
CA LEU A 211 6.16 15.74 0.31
C LEU A 211 4.88 16.56 0.48
N PHE A 212 3.79 15.86 0.66
CA PHE A 212 2.50 16.46 1.02
C PHE A 212 2.24 16.18 2.48
N GLU A 213 2.00 17.20 3.28
CA GLU A 213 1.48 17.07 4.63
C GLU A 213 -0.03 17.21 4.60
N LEU A 214 -0.73 16.35 5.34
CA LEU A 214 -2.17 16.35 5.48
C LEU A 214 -2.54 16.45 6.95
N THR A 215 -3.40 17.42 7.30
CA THR A 215 -4.02 17.56 8.63
C THR A 215 -5.53 17.71 8.46
N PRO A 216 -6.38 16.98 9.20
CA PRO A 216 -7.82 17.08 9.06
C PRO A 216 -8.30 18.51 9.29
N VAL A 217 -9.33 18.91 8.58
CA VAL A 217 -10.08 20.12 8.91
C VAL A 217 -10.87 19.85 10.19
N ALA A 218 -10.85 20.81 11.14
CA ALA A 218 -11.45 20.60 12.47
C ALA A 218 -12.96 20.36 12.39
N ASP A 219 -13.64 21.08 11.50
CA ASP A 219 -15.09 20.98 11.28
C ASP A 219 -15.32 20.26 9.94
N GLN A 220 -15.42 18.93 9.98
CA GLN A 220 -15.82 18.15 8.80
C GLN A 220 -17.29 18.39 8.52
N PRO A 221 -17.71 18.70 7.26
CA PRO A 221 -19.12 18.73 6.93
C PRO A 221 -19.70 17.31 7.15
N GLU A 222 -20.88 17.27 7.78
CA GLU A 222 -21.65 16.03 7.88
C GLU A 222 -22.02 15.58 6.46
N GLY A 223 -21.66 14.32 6.13
CA GLY A 223 -21.88 13.72 4.82
C GLY A 223 -23.31 13.26 4.61
#